data_257e51c7850b9116d5564d2a3b7a6299
#
_entry.id   257e51c7850b9116d5564d2a3b7a6299
#
_cell.length_a   1.000
_cell.length_b   1.000
_cell.length_c   1.000
_cell.angle_alpha   90.00
_cell.angle_beta   90.00
_cell.angle_gamma   90.00
#
_symmetry.space_group_name_H-M   'P 1'
#
loop_
_entity.id
_entity.type
_entity.pdbx_description
1 polymer ?
#
loop_
_entity_poly.entity_id
_entity_poly.type
_entity_poly.pdbx_seq_one_letter_code
_entity_poly.pdbx_strand_id
1 'polypeptide(L)'
;MGAGKSTVLHLLKNEFHGHVIMADEIGRELMEPGQACFEKITEAFGTGVLGEDGRLDREKLAELVFQDQEKLACLNGIVHPQVKQAVRREIDEAEESGEKLVVIEAALLIEAGYRELCDELWYIYVPAQERVKRLYENRGYSEVKSYAIMSNQLSDSQFRRGCDFLVDNGRSLEETRKQIVKRLAKMGIEAACGGRKSCG
;
A
#
# COMPACT_ATOMS: atom_id res chain seq x y z
N MET A 1 -5.32 3.35 -7.74
CA MET A 1 -6.02 2.13 -8.16
C MET A 1 -5.78 1.92 -9.65
N GLY A 2 -5.73 0.67 -10.17
CA GLY A 2 -5.49 0.41 -11.60
C GLY A 2 -4.03 0.52 -12.10
N ALA A 3 -3.09 0.93 -11.26
CA ALA A 3 -1.67 1.06 -11.63
C ALA A 3 -0.88 -0.27 -11.64
N GLY A 4 -1.48 -1.38 -11.18
CA GLY A 4 -0.83 -2.68 -11.15
C GLY A 4 0.22 -2.82 -10.03
N LYS A 5 0.00 -2.19 -8.88
CA LYS A 5 0.87 -2.36 -7.69
C LYS A 5 1.06 -3.83 -7.33
N SER A 6 -0.03 -4.61 -7.32
CA SER A 6 0.02 -6.06 -7.04
C SER A 6 0.94 -6.83 -7.98
N THR A 7 1.03 -6.45 -9.24
CA THR A 7 1.95 -7.05 -10.21
C THR A 7 3.41 -6.79 -9.83
N VAL A 8 3.72 -5.55 -9.45
CA VAL A 8 5.07 -5.17 -8.98
C VAL A 8 5.41 -5.88 -7.67
N LEU A 9 4.49 -5.92 -6.71
CA LEU A 9 4.67 -6.64 -5.45
C LEU A 9 4.92 -8.14 -5.68
N HIS A 10 4.18 -8.74 -6.62
CA HIS A 10 4.38 -10.14 -7.00
C HIS A 10 5.79 -10.39 -7.56
N LEU A 11 6.30 -9.50 -8.43
CA LEU A 11 7.66 -9.58 -8.93
C LEU A 11 8.69 -9.45 -7.79
N LEU A 12 8.53 -8.46 -6.91
CA LEU A 12 9.44 -8.24 -5.78
C LEU A 12 9.47 -9.44 -4.82
N LYS A 13 8.31 -10.00 -4.51
CA LYS A 13 8.19 -11.16 -3.63
C LYS A 13 8.80 -12.43 -4.24
N ASN A 14 8.50 -12.72 -5.51
CA ASN A 14 8.86 -14.03 -6.08
C ASN A 14 10.23 -14.08 -6.73
N GLU A 15 10.71 -12.96 -7.29
CA GLU A 15 12.01 -12.92 -7.95
C GLU A 15 13.13 -12.37 -7.06
N PHE A 16 12.81 -11.58 -6.04
CA PHE A 16 13.80 -10.96 -5.16
C PHE A 16 13.64 -11.38 -3.69
N HIS A 17 12.70 -12.30 -3.40
CA HIS A 17 12.37 -12.72 -2.03
C HIS A 17 12.06 -11.55 -1.10
N GLY A 18 11.44 -10.47 -1.64
CA GLY A 18 11.07 -9.32 -0.84
C GLY A 18 10.02 -9.67 0.23
N HIS A 19 10.31 -9.32 1.46
CA HIS A 19 9.34 -9.35 2.54
C HIS A 19 8.34 -8.21 2.34
N VAL A 20 7.05 -8.52 2.17
CA VAL A 20 6.02 -7.51 1.84
C VAL A 20 5.15 -7.24 3.04
N ILE A 21 5.17 -6.01 3.51
CA ILE A 21 4.36 -5.48 4.61
C ILE A 21 3.16 -4.72 4.03
N MET A 22 1.96 -5.17 4.34
CA MET A 22 0.71 -4.59 3.86
C MET A 22 0.12 -3.67 4.93
N ALA A 23 0.50 -2.40 4.95
CA ALA A 23 0.12 -1.47 6.02
C ALA A 23 -1.40 -1.27 6.15
N ASP A 24 -2.15 -1.35 5.05
CA ASP A 24 -3.61 -1.27 5.08
C ASP A 24 -4.24 -2.52 5.75
N GLU A 25 -3.60 -3.69 5.68
CA GLU A 25 -4.05 -4.91 6.36
C GLU A 25 -3.75 -4.84 7.85
N ILE A 26 -2.54 -4.40 8.22
CA ILE A 26 -2.18 -4.12 9.62
C ILE A 26 -3.18 -3.14 10.25
N GLY A 27 -3.53 -2.07 9.52
CA GLY A 27 -4.54 -1.11 9.99
C GLY A 27 -5.91 -1.75 10.24
N ARG A 28 -6.30 -2.73 9.42
CA ARG A 28 -7.55 -3.48 9.64
C ARG A 28 -7.48 -4.38 10.87
N GLU A 29 -6.37 -5.07 11.05
CA GLU A 29 -6.14 -5.96 12.20
C GLU A 29 -6.12 -5.18 13.52
N LEU A 30 -5.44 -4.04 13.55
CA LEU A 30 -5.38 -3.17 14.73
C LEU A 30 -6.74 -2.58 15.13
N MET A 31 -7.72 -2.59 14.24
CA MET A 31 -9.11 -2.16 14.51
C MET A 31 -10.03 -3.32 14.92
N GLU A 32 -9.56 -4.57 14.99
CA GLU A 32 -10.37 -5.69 15.48
C GLU A 32 -10.53 -5.62 17.01
N PRO A 33 -11.59 -6.22 17.58
CA PRO A 33 -11.82 -6.24 19.03
C PRO A 33 -10.60 -6.74 19.81
N GLY A 34 -10.25 -6.02 20.86
CA GLY A 34 -9.07 -6.29 21.70
C GLY A 34 -7.75 -5.79 21.14
N GLN A 35 -7.74 -5.13 19.97
CA GLN A 35 -6.55 -4.53 19.36
C GLN A 35 -6.39 -3.04 19.73
N ALA A 36 -5.17 -2.51 19.55
CA ALA A 36 -4.76 -1.21 20.03
C ALA A 36 -5.60 -0.01 19.54
N CYS A 37 -6.19 -0.09 18.35
CA CYS A 37 -7.03 0.98 17.82
C CYS A 37 -8.50 0.81 18.21
N PHE A 38 -8.99 -0.41 18.44
CA PHE A 38 -10.40 -0.68 18.69
C PHE A 38 -10.93 0.09 19.90
N GLU A 39 -10.26 -0.02 21.03
CA GLU A 39 -10.67 0.64 22.28
C GLU A 39 -10.65 2.16 22.13
N LYS A 40 -9.58 2.71 21.56
CA LYS A 40 -9.43 4.16 21.35
C LYS A 40 -10.48 4.72 20.39
N ILE A 41 -10.83 3.97 19.34
CA ILE A 41 -11.87 4.38 18.39
C ILE A 41 -13.23 4.34 19.08
N THR A 42 -13.51 3.28 19.84
CA THR A 42 -14.78 3.15 20.57
C THR A 42 -14.92 4.22 21.66
N GLU A 43 -13.84 4.59 22.34
CA GLU A 43 -13.81 5.70 23.30
C GLU A 43 -14.08 7.05 22.62
N ALA A 44 -13.42 7.31 21.48
CA ALA A 44 -13.52 8.60 20.79
C ALA A 44 -14.86 8.80 20.05
N PHE A 45 -15.42 7.74 19.47
CA PHE A 45 -16.61 7.80 18.60
C PHE A 45 -17.89 7.21 19.22
N GLY A 46 -17.75 6.60 20.40
CA GLY A 46 -18.85 5.94 21.10
C GLY A 46 -19.21 4.57 20.52
N THR A 47 -20.13 3.88 21.18
CA THR A 47 -20.57 2.54 20.77
C THR A 47 -21.44 2.52 19.49
N GLY A 48 -21.90 3.70 19.03
CA GLY A 48 -22.68 3.83 17.80
C GLY A 48 -21.92 3.40 16.52
N VAL A 49 -20.58 3.34 16.58
CA VAL A 49 -19.74 2.85 15.49
C VAL A 49 -19.55 1.33 15.50
N LEU A 50 -20.19 0.62 16.43
CA LEU A 50 -20.16 -0.85 16.49
C LEU A 50 -21.30 -1.47 15.71
N GLY A 51 -21.05 -2.62 15.12
CA GLY A 51 -22.02 -3.52 14.55
C GLY A 51 -22.69 -4.40 15.63
N GLU A 52 -23.68 -5.17 15.23
CA GLU A 52 -24.39 -6.12 16.11
C GLU A 52 -23.46 -7.24 16.64
N ASP A 53 -22.39 -7.52 15.91
CA ASP A 53 -21.36 -8.49 16.26
C ASP A 53 -20.29 -7.95 17.23
N GLY A 54 -20.43 -6.69 17.67
CA GLY A 54 -19.47 -6.02 18.56
C GLY A 54 -18.16 -5.57 17.91
N ARG A 55 -18.02 -5.69 16.59
CA ARG A 55 -16.89 -5.18 15.82
C ARG A 55 -17.17 -3.77 15.33
N LEU A 56 -16.11 -3.06 14.90
CA LEU A 56 -16.30 -1.76 14.24
C LEU A 56 -17.04 -1.93 12.91
N ASP A 57 -18.17 -1.25 12.80
CA ASP A 57 -18.92 -1.13 11.56
C ASP A 57 -18.22 -0.09 10.67
N ARG A 58 -17.48 -0.60 9.68
CA ARG A 58 -16.65 0.25 8.81
C ARG A 58 -17.47 1.21 7.95
N GLU A 59 -18.69 0.83 7.60
CA GLU A 59 -19.58 1.70 6.81
C GLU A 59 -20.06 2.86 7.67
N LYS A 60 -20.56 2.60 8.88
CA LYS A 60 -20.94 3.65 9.83
C LYS A 60 -19.79 4.57 10.19
N LEU A 61 -18.59 4.00 10.45
CA LEU A 61 -17.41 4.79 10.76
C LEU A 61 -17.00 5.66 9.57
N ALA A 62 -17.00 5.10 8.36
CA ALA A 62 -16.69 5.83 7.13
C ALA A 62 -17.69 6.97 6.89
N GLU A 63 -18.98 6.73 7.03
CA GLU A 63 -20.02 7.76 6.91
C GLU A 63 -19.82 8.90 7.92
N LEU A 64 -19.50 8.54 9.17
CA LEU A 64 -19.29 9.49 10.25
C LEU A 64 -18.10 10.43 9.99
N VAL A 65 -17.00 9.90 9.44
CA VAL A 65 -15.77 10.66 9.20
C VAL A 65 -15.76 11.34 7.82
N PHE A 66 -16.53 10.84 6.86
CA PHE A 66 -16.57 11.39 5.50
C PHE A 66 -17.13 12.81 5.45
N GLN A 67 -18.07 13.12 6.34
CA GLN A 67 -18.76 14.40 6.42
C GLN A 67 -18.10 15.37 7.42
N ASP A 68 -17.07 14.93 8.17
CA ASP A 68 -16.49 15.69 9.28
C ASP A 68 -14.97 15.55 9.30
N GLN A 69 -14.29 16.61 8.87
CA GLN A 69 -12.83 16.62 8.80
C GLN A 69 -12.15 16.50 10.17
N GLU A 70 -12.77 16.99 11.24
CA GLU A 70 -12.22 16.86 12.60
C GLU A 70 -12.28 15.42 13.07
N LYS A 71 -13.39 14.73 12.80
CA LYS A 71 -13.53 13.30 13.08
C LYS A 71 -12.58 12.46 12.24
N LEU A 72 -12.40 12.79 10.97
CA LEU A 72 -11.40 12.12 10.11
C LEU A 72 -9.99 12.31 10.67
N ALA A 73 -9.64 13.53 11.09
CA ALA A 73 -8.35 13.82 11.71
C ALA A 73 -8.17 13.04 13.03
N CYS A 74 -9.22 12.96 13.85
CA CYS A 74 -9.23 12.17 15.08
C CYS A 74 -8.98 10.68 14.79
N LEU A 75 -9.72 10.09 13.86
CA LEU A 75 -9.54 8.68 13.46
C LEU A 75 -8.11 8.42 12.95
N ASN A 76 -7.62 9.28 12.07
CA ASN A 76 -6.26 9.19 11.56
C ASN A 76 -5.21 9.35 12.66
N GLY A 77 -5.44 10.23 13.63
CA GLY A 77 -4.59 10.42 14.81
C GLY A 77 -4.51 9.20 15.72
N ILE A 78 -5.55 8.37 15.74
CA ILE A 78 -5.56 7.10 16.47
C ILE A 78 -4.86 5.99 15.67
N VAL A 79 -5.21 5.85 14.39
CA VAL A 79 -4.80 4.69 13.57
C VAL A 79 -3.37 4.82 13.05
N HIS A 80 -3.00 5.96 12.45
CA HIS A 80 -1.70 6.09 11.79
C HIS A 80 -0.49 5.81 12.69
N PRO A 81 -0.42 6.32 13.94
CA PRO A 81 0.72 6.03 14.82
C PRO A 81 0.84 4.55 15.16
N GLN A 82 -0.29 3.87 15.39
CA GLN A 82 -0.30 2.45 15.73
C GLN A 82 0.14 1.58 14.54
N VAL A 83 -0.35 1.90 13.35
CA VAL A 83 0.07 1.21 12.11
C VAL A 83 1.56 1.43 11.85
N LYS A 84 2.06 2.67 11.95
CA LYS A 84 3.49 2.95 11.80
C LYS A 84 4.36 2.17 12.78
N GLN A 85 3.93 2.08 14.05
CA GLN A 85 4.65 1.33 15.06
C GLN A 85 4.67 -0.18 14.75
N ALA A 86 3.55 -0.73 14.26
CA ALA A 86 3.48 -2.13 13.86
C ALA A 86 4.36 -2.40 12.62
N VAL A 87 4.28 -1.54 11.60
CA VAL A 87 5.14 -1.62 10.41
C VAL A 87 6.62 -1.56 10.78
N ARG A 88 7.02 -0.66 11.70
CA ARG A 88 8.43 -0.59 12.15
C ARG A 88 8.86 -1.90 12.81
N ARG A 89 8.04 -2.48 13.67
CA ARG A 89 8.36 -3.78 14.28
C ARG A 89 8.53 -4.88 13.24
N GLU A 90 7.67 -4.94 12.23
CA GLU A 90 7.83 -5.92 11.15
C GLU A 90 9.09 -5.68 10.32
N ILE A 91 9.51 -4.42 10.13
CA ILE A 91 10.80 -4.11 9.49
C ILE A 91 11.95 -4.64 10.33
N ASP A 92 11.97 -4.32 11.65
CA ASP A 92 13.02 -4.73 12.56
C ASP A 92 13.12 -6.28 12.61
N GLU A 93 11.99 -6.99 12.68
CA GLU A 93 11.93 -8.46 12.64
C GLU A 93 12.44 -9.04 11.32
N ALA A 94 12.12 -8.40 10.19
CA ALA A 94 12.61 -8.81 8.87
C ALA A 94 14.14 -8.60 8.76
N GLU A 95 14.67 -7.48 9.26
CA GLU A 95 16.11 -7.20 9.30
C GLU A 95 16.85 -8.22 10.20
N GLU A 96 16.33 -8.51 11.37
CA GLU A 96 16.89 -9.54 12.27
C GLU A 96 16.89 -10.94 11.64
N SER A 97 15.89 -11.22 10.80
CA SER A 97 15.77 -12.47 10.03
C SER A 97 16.69 -12.51 8.81
N GLY A 98 17.41 -11.41 8.51
CA GLY A 98 18.35 -11.31 7.40
C GLY A 98 17.71 -11.07 6.03
N GLU A 99 16.47 -10.58 6.00
CA GLU A 99 15.79 -10.19 4.77
C GLU A 99 16.54 -9.02 4.09
N LYS A 100 16.82 -9.17 2.80
CA LYS A 100 17.59 -8.17 2.04
C LYS A 100 16.72 -7.08 1.42
N LEU A 101 15.44 -7.32 1.32
CA LEU A 101 14.46 -6.44 0.71
C LEU A 101 13.17 -6.48 1.51
N VAL A 102 12.84 -5.37 2.16
CA VAL A 102 11.54 -5.14 2.78
C VAL A 102 10.74 -4.16 1.94
N VAL A 103 9.51 -4.49 1.63
CA VAL A 103 8.62 -3.70 0.77
C VAL A 103 7.36 -3.33 1.53
N ILE A 104 7.10 -2.04 1.70
CA ILE A 104 5.88 -1.56 2.34
C ILE A 104 4.87 -1.15 1.27
N GLU A 105 3.65 -1.67 1.36
CA GLU A 105 2.50 -1.23 0.54
C GLU A 105 1.48 -0.53 1.42
N ALA A 106 1.11 0.69 1.02
CA ALA A 106 0.03 1.45 1.63
C ALA A 106 -0.66 2.33 0.59
N ALA A 107 -1.95 2.59 0.78
CA ALA A 107 -2.72 3.46 -0.10
C ALA A 107 -2.29 4.93 0.02
N LEU A 108 -1.92 5.38 1.22
CA LEU A 108 -1.57 6.77 1.57
C LEU A 108 -0.12 6.88 2.06
N LEU A 109 0.81 6.19 1.39
CA LEU A 109 2.19 6.03 1.83
C LEU A 109 2.93 7.37 1.98
N ILE A 110 2.72 8.31 1.07
CA ILE A 110 3.32 9.66 1.12
C ILE A 110 2.63 10.49 2.20
N GLU A 111 1.30 10.55 2.18
CA GLU A 111 0.48 11.37 3.07
C GLU A 111 0.61 10.94 4.54
N ALA A 112 0.72 9.66 4.78
CA ALA A 112 0.93 9.11 6.12
C ALA A 112 2.39 9.18 6.59
N GLY A 113 3.30 9.74 5.78
CA GLY A 113 4.68 10.00 6.17
C GLY A 113 5.53 8.74 6.37
N TYR A 114 5.37 7.72 5.51
CA TYR A 114 6.21 6.51 5.55
C TYR A 114 7.62 6.73 5.01
N ARG A 115 7.90 7.93 4.47
CA ARG A 115 9.22 8.30 3.94
C ARG A 115 10.37 8.01 4.92
N GLU A 116 10.15 8.24 6.20
CA GLU A 116 11.15 8.02 7.25
C GLU A 116 11.45 6.54 7.55
N LEU A 117 10.62 5.62 7.05
CA LEU A 117 10.76 4.18 7.22
C LEU A 117 11.33 3.50 5.97
N CYS A 118 11.59 4.24 4.90
CA CYS A 118 11.96 3.69 3.60
C CYS A 118 13.22 4.35 3.06
N ASP A 119 14.14 3.57 2.50
CA ASP A 119 15.28 4.06 1.73
C ASP A 119 14.80 4.74 0.45
N GLU A 120 13.77 4.17 -0.19
CA GLU A 120 13.19 4.69 -1.42
C GLU A 120 11.66 4.56 -1.43
N LEU A 121 11.00 5.59 -1.98
CA LEU A 121 9.60 5.53 -2.37
C LEU A 121 9.47 5.32 -3.87
N TRP A 122 8.71 4.32 -4.27
CA TRP A 122 8.50 3.99 -5.68
C TRP A 122 7.10 4.38 -6.15
N TYR A 123 7.04 5.12 -7.23
CA TYR A 123 5.80 5.45 -7.93
C TYR A 123 5.53 4.45 -9.05
N ILE A 124 4.51 3.62 -8.90
CA ILE A 124 4.06 2.72 -9.96
C ILE A 124 3.13 3.50 -10.89
N TYR A 125 3.67 3.88 -12.03
CA TYR A 125 2.99 4.73 -13.01
C TYR A 125 2.32 3.91 -14.11
N VAL A 126 1.13 4.34 -14.48
CA VAL A 126 0.39 3.87 -15.67
C VAL A 126 -0.38 5.09 -16.23
N PRO A 127 -0.35 5.33 -17.54
CA PRO A 127 -1.14 6.40 -18.15
C PRO A 127 -2.62 6.32 -17.77
N ALA A 128 -3.27 7.48 -17.58
CA ALA A 128 -4.65 7.53 -17.09
C ALA A 128 -5.62 6.71 -17.94
N GLN A 129 -5.52 6.80 -19.26
CA GLN A 129 -6.37 6.03 -20.18
C GLN A 129 -6.21 4.52 -20.02
N GLU A 130 -4.98 4.05 -19.84
CA GLU A 130 -4.70 2.63 -19.59
C GLU A 130 -5.22 2.18 -18.21
N ARG A 131 -5.16 3.06 -17.19
CA ARG A 131 -5.76 2.79 -15.87
C ARG A 131 -7.27 2.64 -15.97
N VAL A 132 -7.94 3.52 -16.72
CA VAL A 132 -9.40 3.44 -16.98
C VAL A 132 -9.75 2.12 -17.63
N LYS A 133 -9.01 1.74 -18.70
CA LYS A 133 -9.20 0.46 -19.38
C LYS A 133 -9.07 -0.72 -18.43
N ARG A 134 -8.00 -0.79 -17.63
CA ARG A 134 -7.76 -1.85 -16.63
C ARG A 134 -8.85 -1.90 -15.55
N LEU A 135 -9.34 -0.76 -15.11
CA LEU A 135 -10.44 -0.69 -14.14
C LEU A 135 -11.76 -1.18 -14.73
N TYR A 136 -12.01 -0.89 -16.00
CA TYR A 136 -13.17 -1.44 -16.72
C TYR A 136 -13.07 -2.96 -16.86
N GLU A 137 -11.95 -3.46 -17.39
CA GLU A 137 -11.73 -4.89 -17.64
C GLU A 137 -11.76 -5.75 -16.38
N ASN A 138 -11.13 -5.28 -15.29
CA ASN A 138 -10.95 -6.09 -14.09
C ASN A 138 -12.05 -5.87 -13.04
N ARG A 139 -12.82 -4.77 -13.10
CA ARG A 139 -13.79 -4.39 -12.05
C ARG A 139 -15.12 -3.90 -12.60
N GLY A 140 -15.29 -3.79 -13.91
CA GLY A 140 -16.49 -3.26 -14.53
C GLY A 140 -16.76 -1.78 -14.22
N TYR A 141 -15.74 -1.00 -13.82
CA TYR A 141 -15.96 0.40 -13.48
C TYR A 141 -16.12 1.24 -14.73
N SER A 142 -17.15 2.11 -14.74
CA SER A 142 -17.32 3.09 -15.79
C SER A 142 -16.15 4.09 -15.84
N GLU A 143 -15.97 4.75 -16.96
CA GLU A 143 -14.97 5.77 -17.16
C GLU A 143 -15.13 6.91 -16.11
N VAL A 144 -16.36 7.39 -15.91
CA VAL A 144 -16.70 8.42 -14.91
C VAL A 144 -16.27 7.99 -13.50
N LYS A 145 -16.61 6.77 -13.09
CA LYS A 145 -16.23 6.22 -11.79
C LYS A 145 -14.70 6.09 -11.68
N SER A 146 -14.04 5.68 -12.74
CA SER A 146 -12.58 5.53 -12.78
C SER A 146 -11.87 6.88 -12.59
N TYR A 147 -12.32 7.94 -13.27
CA TYR A 147 -11.76 9.27 -13.08
C TYR A 147 -12.08 9.84 -11.70
N ALA A 148 -13.27 9.63 -11.16
CA ALA A 148 -13.61 10.05 -9.80
C ALA A 148 -12.71 9.38 -8.74
N ILE A 149 -12.39 8.10 -8.90
CA ILE A 149 -11.43 7.41 -8.02
C ILE A 149 -10.02 7.98 -8.17
N MET A 150 -9.60 8.28 -9.39
CA MET A 150 -8.27 8.83 -9.64
C MET A 150 -8.10 10.27 -9.13
N SER A 151 -9.16 11.10 -9.18
CA SER A 151 -9.13 12.48 -8.67
C SER A 151 -8.99 12.59 -7.15
N ASN A 152 -9.34 11.52 -6.41
CA ASN A 152 -9.15 11.44 -4.96
C ASN A 152 -7.73 11.00 -4.56
N GLN A 153 -6.84 10.76 -5.53
CA GLN A 153 -5.44 10.43 -5.27
C GLN A 153 -4.55 11.64 -5.55
N LEU A 154 -3.32 11.62 -5.04
CA LEU A 154 -2.32 12.61 -5.43
C LEU A 154 -2.18 12.65 -6.96
N SER A 155 -1.93 13.84 -7.50
CA SER A 155 -1.66 14.02 -8.93
C SER A 155 -0.35 13.35 -9.35
N ASP A 156 -0.21 13.04 -10.64
CA ASP A 156 1.04 12.51 -11.19
C ASP A 156 2.27 13.37 -10.82
N SER A 157 2.12 14.70 -10.86
CA SER A 157 3.18 15.62 -10.50
C SER A 157 3.55 15.56 -9.01
N GLN A 158 2.60 15.30 -8.12
CA GLN A 158 2.85 15.13 -6.69
C GLN A 158 3.55 13.80 -6.40
N PHE A 159 3.11 12.70 -7.02
CA PHE A 159 3.81 11.42 -6.93
C PHE A 159 5.25 11.50 -7.43
N ARG A 160 5.48 12.14 -8.60
CA ARG A 160 6.84 12.30 -9.15
C ARG A 160 7.77 13.11 -8.24
N ARG A 161 7.23 14.09 -7.51
CA ARG A 161 8.02 14.87 -6.53
C ARG A 161 8.23 14.14 -5.22
N GLY A 162 7.27 13.31 -4.81
CA GLY A 162 7.31 12.59 -3.54
C GLY A 162 8.04 11.24 -3.57
N CYS A 163 8.38 10.72 -4.76
CA CYS A 163 8.99 9.42 -4.93
C CYS A 163 10.39 9.52 -5.57
N ASP A 164 11.26 8.57 -5.23
CA ASP A 164 12.65 8.51 -5.70
C ASP A 164 12.78 7.77 -7.03
N PHE A 165 11.87 6.84 -7.29
CA PHE A 165 11.91 6.02 -8.48
C PHE A 165 10.51 5.85 -9.07
N LEU A 166 10.42 5.96 -10.39
CA LEU A 166 9.20 5.71 -11.16
C LEU A 166 9.35 4.40 -11.91
N VAL A 167 8.39 3.48 -11.70
CA VAL A 167 8.24 2.26 -12.49
C VAL A 167 7.11 2.48 -13.49
N ASP A 168 7.44 2.59 -14.79
CA ASP A 168 6.43 2.62 -15.85
C ASP A 168 5.86 1.21 -16.05
N ASN A 169 4.67 0.99 -15.51
CA ASN A 169 3.89 -0.25 -15.61
C ASN A 169 2.76 -0.14 -16.65
N GLY A 170 2.85 0.85 -17.53
CA GLY A 170 1.89 1.06 -18.64
C GLY A 170 2.16 0.17 -19.86
N ARG A 171 3.30 -0.52 -19.87
CA ARG A 171 3.74 -1.34 -20.99
C ARG A 171 3.68 -2.84 -20.66
N SER A 172 4.62 -3.62 -21.22
CA SER A 172 4.70 -5.05 -20.96
C SER A 172 5.25 -5.36 -19.56
N LEU A 173 4.89 -6.54 -19.05
CA LEU A 173 5.42 -7.06 -17.79
C LEU A 173 6.95 -7.18 -17.83
N GLU A 174 7.50 -7.56 -18.98
CA GLU A 174 8.94 -7.70 -19.17
C GLU A 174 9.68 -6.35 -19.08
N GLU A 175 9.09 -5.26 -19.60
CA GLU A 175 9.66 -3.92 -19.45
C GLU A 175 9.59 -3.43 -18.01
N THR A 176 8.49 -3.69 -17.31
CA THR A 176 8.35 -3.42 -15.87
C THR A 176 9.42 -4.16 -15.07
N ARG A 177 9.58 -5.46 -15.34
CA ARG A 177 10.60 -6.32 -14.72
C ARG A 177 12.01 -5.77 -14.93
N LYS A 178 12.38 -5.39 -16.17
CA LYS A 178 13.70 -4.82 -16.49
C LYS A 178 14.00 -3.56 -15.69
N GLN A 179 13.02 -2.68 -15.50
CA GLN A 179 13.17 -1.47 -14.68
C GLN A 179 13.47 -1.83 -13.23
N ILE A 180 12.72 -2.77 -12.65
CA ILE A 180 12.88 -3.23 -11.28
C ILE A 180 14.25 -3.88 -11.07
N VAL A 181 14.63 -4.84 -11.91
CA VAL A 181 15.95 -5.50 -11.89
C VAL A 181 17.08 -4.47 -11.90
N LYS A 182 17.01 -3.52 -12.85
CA LYS A 182 18.03 -2.48 -13.00
C LYS A 182 18.11 -1.57 -11.76
N ARG A 183 16.98 -1.28 -11.11
CA ARG A 183 16.95 -0.43 -9.91
C ARG A 183 17.52 -1.17 -8.71
N LEU A 184 17.05 -2.36 -8.43
CA LEU A 184 17.49 -3.17 -7.29
C LEU A 184 18.98 -3.56 -7.39
N ALA A 185 19.47 -3.86 -8.59
CA ALA A 185 20.91 -4.11 -8.79
C ALA A 185 21.78 -2.92 -8.38
N LYS A 186 21.32 -1.67 -8.54
CA LYS A 186 22.03 -0.47 -8.05
C LYS A 186 22.06 -0.37 -6.53
N MET A 187 21.11 -1.03 -5.85
CA MET A 187 21.02 -1.11 -4.39
C MET A 187 21.75 -2.36 -3.85
N GLY A 188 22.41 -3.13 -4.73
CA GLY A 188 23.10 -4.37 -4.35
C GLY A 188 22.16 -5.57 -4.13
N ILE A 189 20.91 -5.46 -4.58
CA ILE A 189 19.90 -6.53 -4.46
C ILE A 189 19.77 -7.21 -5.81
N GLU A 190 20.09 -8.50 -5.85
CA GLU A 190 20.02 -9.32 -7.06
C GLU A 190 18.77 -10.19 -7.04
N ALA A 191 18.22 -10.47 -8.24
CA ALA A 191 17.16 -11.42 -8.39
C ALA A 191 17.65 -12.81 -7.94
N ALA A 192 16.80 -13.56 -7.24
CA ALA A 192 17.08 -14.95 -6.95
C ALA A 192 17.36 -15.68 -8.26
N CYS A 193 18.50 -16.34 -8.34
CA CYS A 193 18.82 -17.18 -9.49
C CYS A 193 17.73 -18.24 -9.65
N GLY A 194 16.86 -18.07 -10.64
CA GLY A 194 15.93 -19.11 -11.04
C GLY A 194 16.76 -20.35 -11.34
N GLY A 195 16.60 -21.38 -10.50
CA GLY A 195 17.33 -22.61 -10.64
C GLY A 195 17.24 -23.11 -12.09
N ARG A 196 18.31 -22.97 -12.84
CA ARG A 196 18.49 -23.76 -14.04
C ARG A 196 18.50 -25.20 -13.56
N LYS A 197 17.42 -25.91 -13.80
CA LYS A 197 17.49 -27.37 -13.78
C LYS A 197 18.62 -27.72 -14.75
N SER A 198 19.75 -28.11 -14.19
CA SER A 198 20.78 -28.82 -14.94
C SER A 198 20.12 -30.09 -15.46
N CYS A 199 19.76 -30.11 -16.75
CA CYS A 199 19.62 -31.37 -17.46
C CYS A 199 21.01 -31.96 -17.52
N GLY A 200 21.28 -32.98 -16.67
CA GLY A 200 22.26 -33.99 -16.89
C GLY A 200 21.62 -35.15 -17.65
#